data_f130f6a27ed4b1e0c6ed4c79a2ad36b3
#
_entry.id   f130f6a27ed4b1e0c6ed4c79a2ad36b3
#
_cell.length_a   1.000
_cell.length_b   1.000
_cell.length_c   1.000
_cell.angle_alpha   90.00
_cell.angle_beta   90.00
_cell.angle_gamma   90.00
#
_symmetry.space_group_name_H-M   'P 1'
#
loop_
_entity.id
_entity.type
_entity.pdbx_description
1 polymer ?
#
loop_
_entity_poly.entity_id
_entity_poly.type
_entity_poly.pdbx_seq_one_letter_code
_entity_poly.pdbx_strand_id
1 'polypeptide(L)'
;MFSRNRSDSGIPGYIRATTNPDPDSWVRTFIDWWIGPDGLAIPERSGKIRWMIRINGEVVWGNSRMELLQRQFDGEITAVDKTHALTDELFVPDPKDSKIQIIVKPGVEGTLYIVTKTKQFFQWTGSEYRELMPPKSVTFICSTLQDNAILMKNDPSYLANLKALPLVEQERLLGGNWNIRPAAGLYFPRNKANLIEEIPDDLVRVVRAWDLAGTEDKKNNNPEDGPAYTAGVLIGKRKSGKLVILDVINKRLNASDVRSLVLTTARADKAAYKSKYRIRMNQDPGQAGVDQKEQYIKLLSGFSVNIERESGSKEVRAEPLSAQWINGNVEVLNRAWTSEYLAQLDGFPDRKFKDMADASNTGFLELEKMNTVSVPKNNGAMAKSSYWFNN
;
A
#
# COMPACT_ATOMS: atom_id res chain seq x y z
N MET A 1 9.39 12.22 8.48
CA MET A 1 8.49 12.53 9.61
C MET A 1 9.25 12.96 10.86
N PHE A 2 10.22 12.18 11.37
CA PHE A 2 10.96 12.51 12.60
C PHE A 2 11.77 13.83 12.55
N SER A 3 12.24 14.24 11.39
CA SER A 3 13.09 15.44 11.23
C SER A 3 12.35 16.77 11.36
N ARG A 4 11.01 16.77 11.32
CA ARG A 4 10.18 17.98 11.38
C ARG A 4 9.42 18.15 12.70
N ASN A 5 9.55 17.19 13.62
CA ASN A 5 8.86 17.25 14.91
C ASN A 5 9.71 18.05 15.91
N ARG A 6 9.40 19.32 16.04
CA ARG A 6 10.08 20.29 16.94
C ARG A 6 9.05 20.90 17.89
N SER A 7 9.49 21.21 19.12
CA SER A 7 8.65 21.86 20.13
C SER A 7 9.48 22.89 20.89
N ASP A 8 8.96 24.07 21.02
CA ASP A 8 9.56 25.16 21.80
C ASP A 8 9.06 25.18 23.26
N SER A 9 8.18 24.24 23.63
CA SER A 9 7.54 24.16 24.95
C SER A 9 8.42 23.53 26.03
N GLY A 10 9.66 23.11 25.71
CA GLY A 10 10.52 22.34 26.60
C GLY A 10 10.12 20.87 26.76
N ILE A 11 8.99 20.46 26.16
CA ILE A 11 8.55 19.06 26.11
C ILE A 11 9.11 18.44 24.85
N PRO A 12 9.82 17.29 24.92
CA PRO A 12 10.29 16.60 23.74
C PRO A 12 9.14 16.26 22.78
N GLY A 13 9.30 16.60 21.51
CA GLY A 13 8.32 16.27 20.49
C GLY A 13 8.14 14.75 20.39
N TYR A 14 6.90 14.28 20.28
CA TYR A 14 6.58 12.87 20.06
C TYR A 14 5.67 12.70 18.83
N ILE A 15 5.67 11.51 18.28
CA ILE A 15 4.79 11.14 17.18
C ILE A 15 3.84 10.05 17.67
N ARG A 16 2.56 10.26 17.44
CA ARG A 16 1.52 9.26 17.63
C ARG A 16 0.86 8.99 16.28
N ALA A 17 0.74 7.72 15.92
CA ALA A 17 0.08 7.30 14.70
C ALA A 17 -0.82 6.11 14.99
N THR A 18 -1.93 6.02 14.27
CA THR A 18 -2.81 4.85 14.22
C THR A 18 -2.74 4.27 12.82
N THR A 19 -2.79 2.96 12.72
CA THR A 19 -2.74 2.24 11.45
C THR A 19 -3.45 0.91 11.59
N ASN A 20 -4.03 0.44 10.48
CA ASN A 20 -4.53 -0.93 10.38
C ASN A 20 -3.40 -1.87 9.95
N PRO A 21 -3.49 -3.17 10.28
CA PRO A 21 -2.56 -4.16 9.77
C PRO A 21 -2.44 -4.13 8.25
N ASP A 22 -1.20 -4.19 7.77
CA ASP A 22 -0.88 -4.29 6.35
C ASP A 22 0.48 -5.00 6.23
N PRO A 23 0.52 -6.23 5.66
CA PRO A 23 1.73 -7.04 5.59
C PRO A 23 2.83 -6.44 4.71
N ASP A 24 2.46 -5.56 3.76
CA ASP A 24 3.39 -4.95 2.81
C ASP A 24 3.82 -3.53 3.20
N SER A 25 3.30 -3.03 4.32
CA SER A 25 3.62 -1.71 4.81
C SER A 25 4.99 -1.70 5.52
N TRP A 26 5.73 -0.58 5.38
CA TRP A 26 6.96 -0.35 6.16
C TRP A 26 6.71 -0.42 7.68
N VAL A 27 5.48 -0.17 8.12
CA VAL A 27 5.08 -0.24 9.53
C VAL A 27 5.21 -1.68 10.03
N ARG A 28 4.81 -2.69 9.22
CA ARG A 28 4.94 -4.11 9.58
C ARG A 28 6.38 -4.47 9.94
N THR A 29 7.35 -4.05 9.11
CA THR A 29 8.78 -4.25 9.37
C THR A 29 9.25 -3.46 10.59
N PHE A 30 8.73 -2.25 10.77
CA PHE A 30 9.12 -1.39 11.88
C PHE A 30 8.66 -1.90 13.24
N ILE A 31 7.50 -2.57 13.31
CA ILE A 31 6.94 -3.14 14.54
C ILE A 31 7.19 -4.64 14.69
N ASP A 32 8.02 -5.23 13.86
CA ASP A 32 8.25 -6.69 13.78
C ASP A 32 8.46 -7.36 15.14
N TRP A 33 9.22 -6.72 16.03
CA TRP A 33 9.47 -7.25 17.36
C TRP A 33 8.20 -7.45 18.20
N TRP A 34 7.14 -6.66 17.98
CA TRP A 34 5.87 -6.78 18.70
C TRP A 34 4.91 -7.81 18.09
N ILE A 35 5.23 -8.31 16.90
CA ILE A 35 4.35 -9.19 16.13
C ILE A 35 4.92 -10.61 16.15
N GLY A 36 4.06 -11.59 16.40
CA GLY A 36 4.39 -13.01 16.38
C GLY A 36 4.49 -13.59 14.97
N PRO A 37 5.00 -14.83 14.86
CA PRO A 37 5.05 -15.55 13.57
C PRO A 37 3.67 -15.75 12.95
N ASP A 38 2.63 -15.81 13.76
CA ASP A 38 1.21 -15.91 13.37
C ASP A 38 0.63 -14.60 12.81
N GLY A 39 1.41 -13.51 12.87
CA GLY A 39 0.99 -12.19 12.44
C GLY A 39 0.20 -11.40 13.47
N LEU A 40 -0.04 -11.96 14.65
CA LEU A 40 -0.73 -11.29 15.74
C LEU A 40 0.23 -10.54 16.64
N ALA A 41 -0.27 -9.52 17.33
CA ALA A 41 0.52 -8.84 18.35
C ALA A 41 0.79 -9.77 19.53
N ILE A 42 2.04 -9.83 19.97
CA ILE A 42 2.45 -10.57 21.17
C ILE A 42 1.96 -9.78 22.39
N PRO A 43 0.99 -10.31 23.20
CA PRO A 43 0.37 -9.55 24.28
C PRO A 43 1.37 -9.01 25.30
N GLU A 44 2.37 -9.80 25.65
CA GLU A 44 3.40 -9.45 26.64
C GLU A 44 4.33 -8.33 26.15
N ARG A 45 4.36 -8.07 24.83
CA ARG A 45 5.16 -7.03 24.20
C ARG A 45 4.35 -5.76 23.88
N SER A 46 3.03 -5.84 23.86
CA SER A 46 2.15 -4.67 23.67
C SER A 46 2.40 -3.64 24.78
N GLY A 47 2.62 -2.40 24.41
CA GLY A 47 2.97 -1.32 25.36
C GLY A 47 4.41 -1.31 25.85
N LYS A 48 5.22 -2.35 25.58
CA LYS A 48 6.64 -2.34 25.96
C LYS A 48 7.41 -1.34 25.10
N ILE A 49 8.33 -0.63 25.76
CA ILE A 49 9.19 0.34 25.10
C ILE A 49 10.44 -0.36 24.57
N ARG A 50 10.76 -0.09 23.31
CA ARG A 50 12.06 -0.34 22.70
C ARG A 50 12.74 0.96 22.34
N TRP A 51 14.03 0.90 22.16
CA TRP A 51 14.84 2.06 21.79
C TRP A 51 15.40 1.87 20.39
N MET A 52 15.53 2.97 19.64
CA MET A 52 16.10 2.94 18.32
C MET A 52 17.03 4.13 18.07
N ILE A 53 18.02 3.92 17.21
CA ILE A 53 18.84 4.95 16.57
C ILE A 53 18.86 4.70 15.07
N ARG A 54 19.28 5.71 14.29
CA ARG A 54 19.57 5.55 12.87
C ARG A 54 21.07 5.67 12.64
N ILE A 55 21.67 4.62 12.07
CA ILE A 55 23.08 4.60 11.68
C ILE A 55 23.10 4.31 10.17
N ASN A 56 23.77 5.16 9.38
CA ASN A 56 23.89 5.00 7.93
C ASN A 56 22.55 4.78 7.19
N GLY A 57 21.48 5.38 7.69
CA GLY A 57 20.14 5.23 7.11
C GLY A 57 19.32 4.06 7.64
N GLU A 58 19.94 3.09 8.28
CA GLU A 58 19.27 1.92 8.86
C GLU A 58 18.81 2.14 10.31
N VAL A 59 17.74 1.45 10.70
CA VAL A 59 17.22 1.49 12.07
C VAL A 59 17.84 0.37 12.89
N VAL A 60 18.57 0.75 13.91
CA VAL A 60 19.16 -0.18 14.89
C VAL A 60 18.33 -0.16 16.15
N TRP A 61 17.85 -1.34 16.58
CA TRP A 61 17.02 -1.52 17.75
C TRP A 61 17.80 -1.98 18.96
N GLY A 62 17.39 -1.53 20.16
CA GLY A 62 17.92 -1.97 21.44
C GLY A 62 16.84 -2.05 22.52
N ASN A 63 17.12 -2.78 23.58
CA ASN A 63 16.20 -2.94 24.72
C ASN A 63 16.34 -1.80 25.73
N SER A 64 17.44 -1.07 25.68
CA SER A 64 17.67 0.09 26.52
C SER A 64 18.35 1.23 25.74
N ARG A 65 18.23 2.43 26.29
CA ARG A 65 18.95 3.61 25.78
C ARG A 65 20.46 3.39 25.87
N MET A 66 20.93 2.82 26.98
CA MET A 66 22.35 2.59 27.22
C MET A 66 22.95 1.61 26.21
N GLU A 67 22.25 0.51 25.93
CA GLU A 67 22.68 -0.46 24.91
C GLU A 67 22.95 0.20 23.56
N LEU A 68 22.07 1.11 23.12
CA LEU A 68 22.23 1.78 21.84
C LEU A 68 23.31 2.87 21.84
N LEU A 69 23.56 3.50 22.97
CA LEU A 69 24.69 4.41 23.11
C LEU A 69 26.00 3.63 23.02
N GLN A 70 26.08 2.47 23.68
CA GLN A 70 27.22 1.58 23.61
C GLN A 70 27.54 1.08 22.20
N ARG A 71 26.52 0.78 21.40
CA ARG A 71 26.69 0.31 20.00
C ARG A 71 27.20 1.37 19.02
N GLN A 72 27.19 2.65 19.37
CA GLN A 72 27.67 3.71 18.49
C GLN A 72 29.19 3.87 18.50
N PHE A 73 29.85 3.23 19.42
CA PHE A 73 31.30 3.33 19.60
C PHE A 73 31.98 2.06 19.08
N ASP A 74 33.08 2.21 18.36
CA ASP A 74 33.87 1.09 17.80
C ASP A 74 34.72 0.35 18.87
N GLY A 75 34.60 0.75 20.14
CA GLY A 75 35.26 0.15 21.30
C GLY A 75 34.25 -0.19 22.38
N GLU A 76 34.70 -0.92 23.40
CA GLU A 76 33.89 -1.16 24.60
C GLU A 76 33.68 0.16 25.32
N ILE A 77 32.40 0.60 25.42
CA ILE A 77 32.05 1.66 26.35
C ILE A 77 32.18 1.08 27.75
N THR A 78 33.18 1.54 28.47
CA THR A 78 33.29 1.23 29.89
C THR A 78 32.05 1.76 30.60
N ALA A 79 31.24 0.88 31.19
CA ALA A 79 30.07 1.29 31.96
C ALA A 79 30.54 2.17 33.09
N VAL A 80 30.32 3.47 32.97
CA VAL A 80 30.56 4.39 34.11
C VAL A 80 29.50 4.12 35.14
N ASP A 81 29.88 4.12 36.39
CA ASP A 81 28.99 4.08 37.53
C ASP A 81 27.79 5.01 37.28
N LYS A 82 26.58 4.48 37.45
CA LYS A 82 25.31 5.18 37.15
C LYS A 82 25.20 6.56 37.78
N THR A 83 25.97 6.81 38.82
CA THR A 83 26.02 8.10 39.55
C THR A 83 26.80 9.17 38.78
N HIS A 84 27.79 8.83 37.97
CA HIS A 84 28.58 9.79 37.20
C HIS A 84 27.97 10.17 35.86
N ALA A 85 27.13 9.34 35.25
CA ALA A 85 26.41 9.63 34.01
C ALA A 85 25.30 10.69 34.17
N LEU A 86 25.01 11.12 35.38
CA LEU A 86 23.92 12.04 35.72
C LEU A 86 24.39 13.35 36.36
N THR A 87 25.70 13.58 36.50
CA THR A 87 26.21 14.86 37.01
C THR A 87 26.10 15.96 35.98
N ASP A 88 25.57 17.09 36.40
CA ASP A 88 25.24 18.29 35.60
C ASP A 88 26.45 19.04 34.99
N GLU A 89 27.63 18.47 35.00
CA GLU A 89 28.86 19.17 34.70
C GLU A 89 29.53 18.69 33.42
N LEU A 90 28.83 18.77 32.30
CA LEU A 90 29.49 18.71 31.02
C LEU A 90 29.25 20.01 30.28
N PHE A 91 30.31 20.75 30.12
CA PHE A 91 30.30 22.01 29.43
C PHE A 91 31.15 21.91 28.17
N VAL A 92 30.58 22.07 27.00
CA VAL A 92 31.28 22.33 25.77
C VAL A 92 31.20 23.83 25.48
N PRO A 93 32.31 24.58 25.40
CA PRO A 93 32.21 25.96 25.00
C PRO A 93 31.64 26.03 23.61
N ASP A 94 30.52 26.73 23.45
CA ASP A 94 30.12 27.15 22.13
C ASP A 94 31.16 28.21 21.70
N PRO A 95 31.91 27.98 20.60
CA PRO A 95 32.86 28.98 20.09
C PRO A 95 32.16 30.30 19.72
N LYS A 96 30.83 30.33 19.66
CA LYS A 96 30.02 31.50 19.34
C LYS A 96 29.34 32.15 20.54
N ASP A 97 29.30 31.49 21.70
CA ASP A 97 28.67 32.07 22.93
C ASP A 97 29.53 31.81 24.16
N SER A 98 30.34 32.80 24.52
CA SER A 98 31.25 32.80 25.67
C SER A 98 30.57 32.71 27.05
N LYS A 99 29.24 32.63 27.10
CA LYS A 99 28.47 32.53 28.36
C LYS A 99 28.19 31.11 28.81
N ILE A 100 28.50 30.11 27.98
CA ILE A 100 28.36 28.71 28.33
C ILE A 100 29.75 28.18 28.67
N GLN A 101 30.04 28.05 29.96
CA GLN A 101 31.27 27.41 30.43
C GLN A 101 31.01 25.93 30.71
N ILE A 102 31.93 25.12 30.27
CA ILE A 102 31.94 23.71 30.48
C ILE A 102 33.15 23.37 31.33
N ILE A 103 32.90 22.78 32.49
CA ILE A 103 33.95 22.15 33.29
C ILE A 103 33.84 20.65 33.05
N VAL A 104 34.75 20.13 32.23
CA VAL A 104 34.86 18.70 32.06
C VAL A 104 36.17 18.25 32.75
N LYS A 105 36.03 17.43 33.77
CA LYS A 105 37.18 16.61 34.19
C LYS A 105 37.29 15.48 33.18
N PRO A 106 38.43 15.34 32.47
CA PRO A 106 38.62 14.20 31.58
C PRO A 106 38.47 12.91 32.39
N GLY A 107 37.47 12.11 32.02
CA GLY A 107 37.25 10.80 32.57
C GLY A 107 38.17 9.76 31.97
N VAL A 108 37.96 8.53 32.34
CA VAL A 108 38.58 7.38 31.70
C VAL A 108 38.07 7.32 30.24
N GLU A 109 38.91 6.90 29.33
CA GLU A 109 38.52 6.65 27.93
C GLU A 109 37.29 5.75 27.87
N GLY A 110 36.33 6.07 27.02
CA GLY A 110 35.04 5.39 26.92
C GLY A 110 33.94 5.92 27.85
N THR A 111 34.28 6.86 28.74
CA THR A 111 33.26 7.46 29.63
C THR A 111 32.16 8.15 28.87
N LEU A 112 30.90 7.83 29.22
CA LEU A 112 29.71 8.43 28.66
C LEU A 112 29.26 9.64 29.46
N TYR A 113 28.98 10.74 28.80
CA TYR A 113 28.48 11.97 29.38
C TYR A 113 27.13 12.36 28.83
N ILE A 114 26.26 12.89 29.70
CA ILE A 114 24.94 13.37 29.32
C ILE A 114 24.83 14.85 29.72
N VAL A 115 24.58 15.70 28.74
CA VAL A 115 24.25 17.09 29.01
C VAL A 115 22.75 17.17 29.32
N THR A 116 22.41 17.33 30.58
CA THR A 116 21.01 17.28 31.03
C THR A 116 20.15 18.38 30.42
N LYS A 117 20.70 19.57 30.25
CA LYS A 117 20.00 20.72 29.68
C LYS A 117 19.64 20.54 28.19
N THR A 118 20.57 20.05 27.40
CA THR A 118 20.40 19.86 25.95
C THR A 118 19.97 18.44 25.57
N LYS A 119 20.04 17.49 26.51
CA LYS A 119 19.80 16.05 26.26
C LYS A 119 20.75 15.46 25.22
N GLN A 120 21.94 16.02 25.10
CA GLN A 120 23.02 15.49 24.23
C GLN A 120 23.82 14.44 24.97
N PHE A 121 24.40 13.52 24.21
CA PHE A 121 25.22 12.43 24.72
C PHE A 121 26.61 12.52 24.08
N PHE A 122 27.62 12.45 24.91
CA PHE A 122 29.02 12.49 24.45
C PHE A 122 29.80 11.34 25.07
N GLN A 123 30.81 10.89 24.35
CA GLN A 123 31.77 9.93 24.84
C GLN A 123 33.16 10.53 24.80
N TRP A 124 33.94 10.31 25.88
CA TRP A 124 35.35 10.67 25.91
C TRP A 124 36.17 9.59 25.20
N THR A 125 36.93 9.97 24.19
CA THR A 125 37.78 9.05 23.38
C THR A 125 39.20 8.94 23.91
N GLY A 126 39.51 9.53 25.06
CA GLY A 126 40.89 9.72 25.54
C GLY A 126 41.53 11.02 25.10
N SER A 127 41.04 11.61 24.03
CA SER A 127 41.55 12.86 23.45
C SER A 127 40.51 13.96 23.20
N GLU A 128 39.26 13.56 22.88
CA GLU A 128 38.19 14.49 22.54
C GLU A 128 36.81 13.95 22.96
N TYR A 129 35.78 14.83 22.95
CA TYR A 129 34.39 14.44 23.19
C TYR A 129 33.71 14.19 21.86
N ARG A 130 33.31 12.93 21.61
CA ARG A 130 32.51 12.52 20.47
C ARG A 130 31.03 12.58 20.81
N GLU A 131 30.24 13.37 20.06
CA GLU A 131 28.78 13.39 20.21
C GLU A 131 28.17 12.09 19.69
N LEU A 132 27.22 11.54 20.48
CA LEU A 132 26.46 10.34 20.15
C LEU A 132 25.03 10.68 19.78
N MET A 133 24.46 9.91 18.87
CA MET A 133 23.04 10.07 18.51
C MET A 133 22.14 9.68 19.68
N PRO A 134 21.19 10.55 20.08
CA PRO A 134 20.26 10.24 21.16
C PRO A 134 19.27 9.15 20.75
N PRO A 135 19.25 8.01 21.45
CA PRO A 135 18.26 6.98 21.20
C PRO A 135 16.83 7.47 21.45
N LYS A 136 15.91 7.08 20.56
CA LYS A 136 14.49 7.40 20.65
C LYS A 136 13.71 6.21 21.13
N SER A 137 12.76 6.44 22.06
CA SER A 137 11.84 5.42 22.50
C SER A 137 10.71 5.22 21.52
N VAL A 138 10.33 3.98 21.31
CA VAL A 138 9.20 3.55 20.47
C VAL A 138 8.40 2.52 21.25
N THR A 139 7.09 2.60 21.15
CA THR A 139 6.19 1.57 21.63
C THR A 139 5.10 1.31 20.61
N PHE A 140 4.64 0.10 20.55
CA PHE A 140 3.46 -0.33 19.81
C PHE A 140 2.41 -0.84 20.79
N ILE A 141 1.18 -0.37 20.64
CA ILE A 141 0.06 -0.80 21.47
C ILE A 141 -0.96 -1.42 20.51
N CYS A 142 -1.18 -2.72 20.68
CA CYS A 142 -2.25 -3.41 19.99
C CYS A 142 -3.59 -2.94 20.54
N SER A 143 -4.53 -2.65 19.67
CA SER A 143 -5.90 -2.31 20.04
C SER A 143 -6.85 -3.06 19.09
N THR A 144 -7.88 -3.66 19.66
CA THR A 144 -8.95 -4.36 18.95
C THR A 144 -10.22 -3.52 18.96
N LEU A 145 -11.19 -3.92 18.15
CA LEU A 145 -12.49 -3.26 18.16
C LEU A 145 -13.18 -3.35 19.52
N GLN A 146 -12.97 -4.46 20.24
CA GLN A 146 -13.54 -4.69 21.58
C GLN A 146 -13.03 -3.70 22.61
N ASP A 147 -11.81 -3.16 22.43
CA ASP A 147 -11.24 -2.14 23.31
C ASP A 147 -11.95 -0.79 23.19
N ASN A 148 -12.73 -0.59 22.12
CA ASN A 148 -13.50 0.63 21.88
C ASN A 148 -14.98 0.46 22.26
N ALA A 149 -15.23 0.34 23.57
CA ALA A 149 -16.58 0.18 24.10
C ALA A 149 -17.55 1.32 23.70
N ILE A 150 -17.03 2.53 23.49
CA ILE A 150 -17.84 3.68 23.08
C ILE A 150 -18.35 3.50 21.66
N LEU A 151 -17.47 3.09 20.73
CA LEU A 151 -17.86 2.83 19.35
C LEU A 151 -18.87 1.69 19.27
N MET A 152 -18.61 0.59 19.98
CA MET A 152 -19.51 -0.57 20.01
C MET A 152 -20.89 -0.23 20.54
N LYS A 153 -20.99 0.71 21.50
CA LYS A 153 -22.28 1.16 22.05
C LYS A 153 -23.00 2.12 21.09
N ASN A 154 -22.26 3.03 20.45
CA ASN A 154 -22.85 4.10 19.62
C ASN A 154 -23.17 3.64 18.19
N ASP A 155 -22.41 2.69 17.66
CA ASP A 155 -22.61 2.12 16.32
C ASP A 155 -22.44 0.60 16.32
N PRO A 156 -23.48 -0.14 16.74
CA PRO A 156 -23.46 -1.61 16.67
C PRO A 156 -23.37 -2.15 15.24
N SER A 157 -23.79 -1.34 14.24
CA SER A 157 -23.74 -1.73 12.82
C SER A 157 -22.31 -1.80 12.27
N TYR A 158 -21.38 -1.11 12.89
CA TYR A 158 -19.97 -1.12 12.49
C TYR A 158 -19.37 -2.53 12.50
N LEU A 159 -19.63 -3.31 13.55
CA LEU A 159 -19.19 -4.71 13.62
C LEU A 159 -19.83 -5.56 12.52
N ALA A 160 -21.12 -5.35 12.24
CA ALA A 160 -21.81 -6.08 11.17
C ALA A 160 -21.23 -5.74 9.81
N ASN A 161 -20.91 -4.48 9.57
CA ASN A 161 -20.23 -4.04 8.33
C ASN A 161 -18.86 -4.69 8.16
N LEU A 162 -18.04 -4.76 9.22
CA LEU A 162 -16.75 -5.44 9.18
C LEU A 162 -16.89 -6.95 8.93
N LYS A 163 -17.90 -7.60 9.51
CA LYS A 163 -18.19 -9.02 9.26
C LYS A 163 -18.72 -9.30 7.86
N ALA A 164 -19.23 -8.30 7.16
CA ALA A 164 -19.65 -8.42 5.77
C ALA A 164 -18.49 -8.31 4.76
N LEU A 165 -17.29 -7.93 5.22
CA LEU A 165 -16.10 -7.87 4.38
C LEU A 165 -15.62 -9.27 3.97
N PRO A 166 -14.78 -9.39 2.92
CA PRO A 166 -14.07 -10.62 2.60
C PRO A 166 -13.27 -11.15 3.80
N LEU A 167 -13.11 -12.46 3.90
CA LEU A 167 -12.47 -13.11 5.08
C LEU A 167 -11.10 -12.51 5.42
N VAL A 168 -10.29 -12.21 4.40
CA VAL A 168 -8.97 -11.60 4.59
C VAL A 168 -9.06 -10.24 5.26
N GLU A 169 -10.01 -9.41 4.82
CA GLU A 169 -10.24 -8.11 5.43
C GLU A 169 -10.79 -8.23 6.87
N GLN A 170 -11.62 -9.24 7.12
CA GLN A 170 -12.06 -9.54 8.48
C GLN A 170 -10.87 -9.90 9.37
N GLU A 171 -10.01 -10.82 8.96
CA GLU A 171 -8.81 -11.24 9.70
C GLU A 171 -7.82 -10.07 9.90
N ARG A 172 -7.73 -9.17 8.93
CA ARG A 172 -6.90 -7.98 9.03
C ARG A 172 -7.46 -6.96 10.00
N LEU A 173 -8.72 -6.59 9.87
CA LEU A 173 -9.33 -5.47 10.59
C LEU A 173 -9.95 -5.88 11.93
N LEU A 174 -10.56 -7.05 12.03
CA LEU A 174 -11.11 -7.58 13.29
C LEU A 174 -10.10 -8.45 14.04
N GLY A 175 -9.36 -9.30 13.32
CA GLY A 175 -8.36 -10.19 13.89
C GLY A 175 -7.06 -9.49 14.25
N GLY A 176 -6.78 -8.32 13.66
CA GLY A 176 -5.53 -7.59 13.90
C GLY A 176 -4.29 -8.28 13.33
N ASN A 177 -4.45 -9.11 12.29
CA ASN A 177 -3.39 -9.91 11.72
C ASN A 177 -2.54 -9.11 10.72
N TRP A 178 -1.26 -8.93 11.04
CA TRP A 178 -0.27 -8.19 10.25
C TRP A 178 0.40 -9.00 9.14
N ASN A 179 0.22 -10.31 9.14
CA ASN A 179 0.82 -11.20 8.14
C ASN A 179 -0.22 -11.78 7.17
N ILE A 180 -1.51 -11.51 7.44
CA ILE A 180 -2.56 -12.10 6.61
C ILE A 180 -2.42 -11.60 5.18
N ARG A 181 -2.22 -12.53 4.30
CA ARG A 181 -2.28 -12.31 2.86
C ARG A 181 -3.38 -13.19 2.31
N PRO A 182 -4.07 -12.73 1.29
CA PRO A 182 -4.97 -13.60 0.59
C PRO A 182 -4.16 -14.76 0.00
N ALA A 183 -4.43 -15.98 0.44
CA ALA A 183 -3.86 -17.13 -0.21
C ALA A 183 -4.41 -17.25 -1.64
N ALA A 184 -3.63 -17.86 -2.53
CA ALA A 184 -4.12 -18.25 -3.85
C ALA A 184 -5.45 -19.01 -3.71
N GLY A 185 -6.41 -18.72 -4.59
CA GLY A 185 -7.75 -19.28 -4.53
C GLY A 185 -8.76 -18.56 -3.64
N LEU A 186 -8.37 -17.55 -2.86
CA LEU A 186 -9.32 -16.80 -2.04
C LEU A 186 -9.97 -15.63 -2.78
N TYR A 187 -9.27 -15.00 -3.72
CA TYR A 187 -9.85 -13.90 -4.51
C TYR A 187 -10.81 -14.39 -5.57
N PHE A 188 -10.38 -15.36 -6.37
CA PHE A 188 -11.14 -15.87 -7.51
C PHE A 188 -11.15 -17.40 -7.49
N PRO A 189 -11.78 -18.03 -6.47
CA PRO A 189 -11.77 -19.47 -6.35
C PRO A 189 -12.39 -20.10 -7.60
N ARG A 190 -11.66 -21.04 -8.22
CA ARG A 190 -12.03 -21.67 -9.49
C ARG A 190 -13.39 -22.40 -9.40
N ASN A 191 -13.69 -22.98 -8.23
CA ASN A 191 -14.96 -23.68 -7.99
C ASN A 191 -16.18 -22.75 -7.89
N LYS A 192 -15.97 -21.43 -7.85
CA LYS A 192 -17.02 -20.40 -7.88
C LYS A 192 -17.21 -19.80 -9.28
N ALA A 193 -16.41 -20.19 -10.26
CA ALA A 193 -16.56 -19.73 -11.62
C ALA A 193 -17.91 -20.22 -12.21
N ASN A 194 -18.73 -19.26 -12.68
CA ASN A 194 -20.00 -19.55 -13.33
C ASN A 194 -19.78 -19.57 -14.86
N LEU A 195 -19.66 -20.74 -15.45
CA LEU A 195 -19.41 -20.91 -16.89
C LEU A 195 -20.72 -20.82 -17.68
N ILE A 196 -20.68 -20.08 -18.80
CA ILE A 196 -21.77 -19.98 -19.76
C ILE A 196 -21.27 -20.31 -21.18
N GLU A 197 -22.14 -20.88 -22.00
CA GLU A 197 -21.78 -21.30 -23.37
C GLU A 197 -22.06 -20.20 -24.41
N GLU A 198 -23.02 -19.33 -24.17
CA GLU A 198 -23.49 -18.35 -25.14
C GLU A 198 -23.31 -16.92 -24.61
N ILE A 199 -23.04 -15.98 -25.54
CA ILE A 199 -22.94 -14.58 -25.23
C ILE A 199 -24.37 -14.06 -24.92
N PRO A 200 -24.60 -13.45 -23.73
CA PRO A 200 -25.90 -12.87 -23.40
C PRO A 200 -26.28 -11.73 -24.34
N ASP A 201 -27.54 -11.69 -24.75
CA ASP A 201 -28.12 -10.64 -25.62
C ASP A 201 -28.42 -9.34 -24.88
N ASP A 202 -28.54 -9.40 -23.55
CA ASP A 202 -28.94 -8.32 -22.65
C ASP A 202 -27.77 -7.46 -22.15
N LEU A 203 -26.61 -7.49 -22.82
CA LEU A 203 -25.46 -6.65 -22.47
C LEU A 203 -25.79 -5.17 -22.66
N VAL A 204 -25.52 -4.35 -21.65
CA VAL A 204 -25.75 -2.90 -21.67
C VAL A 204 -24.46 -2.10 -21.87
N ARG A 205 -23.34 -2.64 -21.41
CA ARG A 205 -21.99 -2.04 -21.54
C ARG A 205 -20.94 -3.11 -21.70
N VAL A 206 -19.86 -2.80 -22.42
CA VAL A 206 -18.74 -3.69 -22.68
C VAL A 206 -17.45 -2.89 -22.63
N VAL A 207 -16.47 -3.37 -21.90
CA VAL A 207 -15.14 -2.76 -21.79
C VAL A 207 -14.07 -3.77 -22.15
N ARG A 208 -13.17 -3.40 -23.08
CA ARG A 208 -11.90 -4.08 -23.28
C ARG A 208 -10.85 -3.40 -22.44
N ALA A 209 -10.38 -4.05 -21.40
CA ALA A 209 -9.30 -3.57 -20.56
C ALA A 209 -7.99 -4.24 -20.94
N TRP A 210 -6.92 -3.45 -20.93
CA TRP A 210 -5.58 -3.91 -21.27
C TRP A 210 -4.61 -3.67 -20.13
N ASP A 211 -3.85 -4.72 -19.79
CA ASP A 211 -2.60 -4.64 -19.07
C ASP A 211 -1.47 -4.90 -20.08
N LEU A 212 -0.66 -3.89 -20.36
CA LEU A 212 0.25 -3.90 -21.50
C LEU A 212 1.69 -4.22 -21.06
N ALA A 213 2.33 -5.15 -21.75
CA ALA A 213 3.76 -5.37 -21.71
C ALA A 213 4.35 -5.28 -23.12
N GLY A 214 5.51 -4.69 -23.24
CA GLY A 214 6.14 -4.44 -24.57
C GLY A 214 7.41 -5.25 -24.79
N THR A 215 7.62 -6.35 -24.08
CA THR A 215 8.86 -7.13 -24.15
C THR A 215 8.60 -8.51 -24.78
N GLU A 216 9.31 -8.80 -25.87
CA GLU A 216 9.29 -10.12 -26.50
C GLU A 216 9.92 -11.21 -25.64
N ASP A 217 9.39 -12.42 -25.79
CA ASP A 217 10.01 -13.62 -25.23
C ASP A 217 11.29 -13.96 -26.01
N LYS A 218 12.43 -13.72 -25.40
CA LYS A 218 13.72 -14.12 -25.95
C LYS A 218 13.89 -15.63 -25.73
N LYS A 219 13.26 -16.46 -26.55
CA LYS A 219 13.44 -17.92 -26.67
C LYS A 219 13.84 -18.64 -25.35
N ASN A 220 13.12 -18.42 -24.27
CA ASN A 220 13.27 -19.22 -23.07
C ASN A 220 12.28 -20.38 -23.16
N ASN A 221 12.79 -21.60 -23.04
CA ASN A 221 12.00 -22.83 -23.09
C ASN A 221 11.06 -23.01 -21.89
N ASN A 222 11.10 -22.13 -20.90
CA ASN A 222 10.23 -22.16 -19.74
C ASN A 222 9.28 -20.95 -19.75
N PRO A 223 7.96 -21.15 -19.96
CA PRO A 223 6.97 -20.08 -19.93
C PRO A 223 6.96 -19.26 -18.63
N GLU A 224 7.39 -19.87 -17.52
CA GLU A 224 7.41 -19.20 -16.21
C GLU A 224 8.57 -18.20 -16.05
N ASP A 225 9.61 -18.30 -16.86
CA ASP A 225 10.82 -17.45 -16.75
C ASP A 225 10.82 -16.27 -17.72
N GLY A 226 9.80 -16.14 -18.56
CA GLY A 226 9.68 -15.07 -19.56
C GLY A 226 9.26 -13.70 -19.00
N PRO A 227 9.23 -12.67 -19.86
CA PRO A 227 8.71 -11.34 -19.53
C PRO A 227 7.19 -11.38 -19.26
N ALA A 228 6.65 -10.28 -18.72
CA ALA A 228 5.21 -10.09 -18.51
C ALA A 228 4.41 -10.22 -19.84
N TYR A 229 3.17 -10.64 -19.73
CA TYR A 229 2.26 -10.74 -20.87
C TYR A 229 1.52 -9.42 -21.12
N THR A 230 1.19 -9.17 -22.38
CA THR A 230 0.10 -8.25 -22.72
C THR A 230 -1.21 -9.00 -22.57
N ALA A 231 -2.02 -8.62 -21.60
CA ALA A 231 -3.34 -9.17 -21.36
C ALA A 231 -4.44 -8.20 -21.78
N GLY A 232 -5.45 -8.71 -22.50
CA GLY A 232 -6.64 -7.95 -22.89
C GLY A 232 -7.90 -8.71 -22.50
N VAL A 233 -8.67 -8.21 -21.54
CA VAL A 233 -9.91 -8.83 -21.08
C VAL A 233 -11.12 -8.02 -21.55
N LEU A 234 -12.07 -8.69 -22.20
CA LEU A 234 -13.35 -8.11 -22.56
C LEU A 234 -14.39 -8.48 -21.52
N ILE A 235 -14.85 -7.50 -20.77
CA ILE A 235 -15.87 -7.68 -19.73
C ILE A 235 -17.14 -6.90 -20.08
N GLY A 236 -18.28 -7.54 -19.93
CA GLY A 236 -19.60 -6.96 -20.18
C GLY A 236 -20.43 -6.86 -18.92
N LYS A 237 -21.37 -5.89 -18.89
CA LYS A 237 -22.40 -5.79 -17.86
C LYS A 237 -23.77 -6.06 -18.45
N ARG A 238 -24.53 -6.96 -17.82
CA ARG A 238 -25.91 -7.32 -18.18
C ARG A 238 -26.91 -6.34 -17.59
N LYS A 239 -28.12 -6.34 -18.12
CA LYS A 239 -29.26 -5.57 -17.53
C LYS A 239 -29.56 -5.99 -16.08
N SER A 240 -29.32 -7.25 -15.75
CA SER A 240 -29.46 -7.79 -14.38
C SER A 240 -28.42 -7.24 -13.39
N GLY A 241 -27.38 -6.56 -13.87
CA GLY A 241 -26.22 -6.14 -13.09
C GLY A 241 -25.08 -7.17 -13.05
N LYS A 242 -25.32 -8.41 -13.46
CA LYS A 242 -24.27 -9.41 -13.57
C LYS A 242 -23.18 -9.00 -14.57
N LEU A 243 -21.98 -9.49 -14.34
CA LEU A 243 -20.80 -9.29 -15.19
C LEU A 243 -20.55 -10.54 -16.02
N VAL A 244 -19.97 -10.37 -17.20
CA VAL A 244 -19.59 -11.48 -18.08
C VAL A 244 -18.19 -11.25 -18.64
N ILE A 245 -17.29 -12.22 -18.46
CA ILE A 245 -16.01 -12.25 -19.18
C ILE A 245 -16.27 -12.88 -20.55
N LEU A 246 -16.18 -12.05 -21.59
CA LEU A 246 -16.58 -12.37 -22.96
C LEU A 246 -15.43 -12.88 -23.81
N ASP A 247 -14.22 -12.36 -23.57
CA ASP A 247 -13.03 -12.74 -24.32
C ASP A 247 -11.76 -12.38 -23.53
N VAL A 248 -10.71 -13.18 -23.69
CA VAL A 248 -9.41 -13.00 -23.07
C VAL A 248 -8.29 -13.21 -24.07
N ILE A 249 -7.41 -12.25 -24.13
CA ILE A 249 -6.16 -12.28 -24.91
C ILE A 249 -5.01 -12.27 -23.91
N ASN A 250 -4.05 -13.18 -24.07
CA ASN A 250 -2.84 -13.26 -23.23
C ASN A 250 -1.65 -13.60 -24.12
N LYS A 251 -0.79 -12.63 -24.44
CA LYS A 251 0.30 -12.80 -25.41
C LYS A 251 1.55 -12.05 -25.02
N ARG A 252 2.71 -12.60 -25.39
CA ARG A 252 4.01 -11.96 -25.33
C ARG A 252 4.38 -11.48 -26.71
N LEU A 253 4.45 -10.19 -26.90
CA LEU A 253 4.69 -9.56 -28.21
C LEU A 253 5.60 -8.33 -28.02
N ASN A 254 6.34 -7.98 -29.06
CA ASN A 254 7.04 -6.69 -29.08
C ASN A 254 6.07 -5.51 -29.15
N ALA A 255 6.55 -4.32 -28.81
CA ALA A 255 5.71 -3.12 -28.71
C ALA A 255 4.96 -2.75 -30.01
N SER A 256 5.51 -3.09 -31.20
CA SER A 256 4.83 -2.85 -32.48
C SER A 256 3.64 -3.78 -32.67
N ASP A 257 3.85 -5.06 -32.37
CA ASP A 257 2.82 -6.08 -32.51
C ASP A 257 1.71 -5.92 -31.47
N VAL A 258 2.05 -5.46 -30.25
CA VAL A 258 1.07 -5.08 -29.22
C VAL A 258 0.16 -3.95 -29.76
N ARG A 259 0.71 -2.89 -30.36
CA ARG A 259 -0.09 -1.82 -30.93
C ARG A 259 -1.01 -2.31 -32.04
N SER A 260 -0.51 -3.18 -32.92
CA SER A 260 -1.29 -3.79 -34.00
C SER A 260 -2.41 -4.67 -33.46
N LEU A 261 -2.12 -5.48 -32.44
CA LEU A 261 -3.10 -6.32 -31.74
C LEU A 261 -4.20 -5.47 -31.11
N VAL A 262 -3.85 -4.44 -30.34
CA VAL A 262 -4.81 -3.55 -29.70
C VAL A 262 -5.74 -2.89 -30.71
N LEU A 263 -5.20 -2.35 -31.81
CA LEU A 263 -6.01 -1.68 -32.84
C LEU A 263 -6.94 -2.66 -33.57
N THR A 264 -6.45 -3.84 -33.93
CA THR A 264 -7.25 -4.87 -34.62
C THR A 264 -8.37 -5.37 -33.71
N THR A 265 -8.08 -5.65 -32.44
CA THR A 265 -9.08 -6.05 -31.44
C THR A 265 -10.11 -4.95 -31.21
N ALA A 266 -9.68 -3.68 -31.11
CA ALA A 266 -10.59 -2.55 -30.92
C ALA A 266 -11.60 -2.41 -32.11
N ARG A 267 -11.16 -2.66 -33.35
CA ARG A 267 -12.03 -2.64 -34.53
C ARG A 267 -13.06 -3.77 -34.46
N ALA A 268 -12.63 -4.98 -34.11
CA ALA A 268 -13.52 -6.15 -34.02
C ALA A 268 -14.56 -5.96 -32.91
N ASP A 269 -14.13 -5.56 -31.72
CA ASP A 269 -15.01 -5.33 -30.57
C ASP A 269 -16.01 -4.19 -30.86
N LYS A 270 -15.56 -3.10 -31.47
CA LYS A 270 -16.46 -1.99 -31.86
C LYS A 270 -17.49 -2.40 -32.89
N ALA A 271 -17.13 -3.24 -33.86
CA ALA A 271 -18.07 -3.77 -34.84
C ALA A 271 -19.16 -4.63 -34.15
N ALA A 272 -18.76 -5.47 -33.17
CA ALA A 272 -19.69 -6.35 -32.45
C ALA A 272 -20.59 -5.60 -31.45
N TYR A 273 -20.03 -4.70 -30.66
CA TYR A 273 -20.73 -4.09 -29.52
C TYR A 273 -21.14 -2.61 -29.71
N LYS A 274 -20.71 -1.99 -30.82
CA LYS A 274 -21.13 -0.64 -31.27
C LYS A 274 -20.95 0.43 -30.18
N SER A 275 -22.02 1.15 -29.85
CA SER A 275 -21.99 2.23 -28.85
C SER A 275 -21.83 1.76 -27.40
N LYS A 276 -22.01 0.48 -27.13
CA LYS A 276 -21.84 -0.11 -25.78
C LYS A 276 -20.35 -0.31 -25.41
N TYR A 277 -19.46 -0.24 -26.41
CA TYR A 277 -18.06 -0.58 -26.29
C TYR A 277 -17.18 0.59 -25.85
N ARG A 278 -16.25 0.32 -24.96
CA ARG A 278 -15.19 1.23 -24.53
C ARG A 278 -13.88 0.48 -24.33
N ILE A 279 -12.77 1.21 -24.44
CA ILE A 279 -11.42 0.70 -24.16
C ILE A 279 -10.93 1.34 -22.87
N ARG A 280 -10.29 0.53 -22.02
CA ARG A 280 -9.62 0.96 -20.81
C ARG A 280 -8.17 0.49 -20.82
N MET A 281 -7.23 1.39 -20.47
CA MET A 281 -5.81 1.08 -20.33
C MET A 281 -5.26 1.71 -19.06
N ASN A 282 -4.23 1.10 -18.51
CA ASN A 282 -3.48 1.66 -17.41
C ASN A 282 -2.33 2.52 -17.94
N GLN A 283 -2.08 3.63 -17.29
CA GLN A 283 -0.95 4.51 -17.55
C GLN A 283 0.17 4.18 -16.58
N ASP A 284 1.34 3.81 -17.09
CA ASP A 284 2.53 3.59 -16.28
C ASP A 284 3.00 4.89 -15.60
N PRO A 285 3.65 4.80 -14.43
CA PRO A 285 4.22 5.96 -13.79
C PRO A 285 5.42 6.52 -14.59
N GLY A 286 5.64 7.84 -14.46
CA GLY A 286 6.76 8.53 -15.11
C GLY A 286 6.48 9.06 -16.52
N GLN A 287 7.49 9.66 -17.14
CA GLN A 287 7.38 10.32 -18.45
C GLN A 287 7.08 9.33 -19.58
N ALA A 288 7.70 8.15 -19.55
CA ALA A 288 7.45 7.11 -20.54
C ALA A 288 5.96 6.70 -20.60
N GLY A 289 5.27 6.65 -19.44
CA GLY A 289 3.84 6.37 -19.41
C GLY A 289 2.97 7.51 -19.96
N VAL A 290 3.42 8.75 -19.88
CA VAL A 290 2.75 9.89 -20.52
C VAL A 290 2.87 9.79 -22.03
N ASP A 291 4.07 9.53 -22.55
CA ASP A 291 4.34 9.39 -23.98
C ASP A 291 3.57 8.19 -24.57
N GLN A 292 3.54 7.08 -23.86
CA GLN A 292 2.75 5.90 -24.22
C GLN A 292 1.26 6.23 -24.33
N LYS A 293 0.72 6.94 -23.35
CA LYS A 293 -0.69 7.38 -23.35
C LYS A 293 -1.00 8.22 -24.60
N GLU A 294 -0.16 9.20 -24.93
CA GLU A 294 -0.37 10.02 -26.13
C GLU A 294 -0.34 9.19 -27.42
N GLN A 295 0.57 8.22 -27.52
CA GLN A 295 0.64 7.31 -28.66
C GLN A 295 -0.65 6.49 -28.81
N TYR A 296 -1.18 5.92 -27.71
CA TYR A 296 -2.43 5.14 -27.76
C TYR A 296 -3.67 6.01 -28.02
N ILE A 297 -3.73 7.25 -27.51
CA ILE A 297 -4.81 8.18 -27.84
C ILE A 297 -4.82 8.48 -29.36
N LYS A 298 -3.65 8.69 -29.96
CA LYS A 298 -3.54 8.90 -31.43
C LYS A 298 -3.91 7.63 -32.20
N LEU A 299 -3.39 6.47 -31.80
CA LEU A 299 -3.64 5.18 -32.45
C LEU A 299 -5.14 4.79 -32.41
N LEU A 300 -5.82 5.08 -31.34
CA LEU A 300 -7.21 4.72 -31.09
C LEU A 300 -8.16 5.92 -31.34
N SER A 301 -7.76 6.83 -32.21
CA SER A 301 -8.63 7.91 -32.63
C SER A 301 -9.95 7.37 -33.19
N GLY A 302 -11.08 7.93 -32.74
CA GLY A 302 -12.42 7.47 -33.12
C GLY A 302 -13.00 6.35 -32.24
N PHE A 303 -12.26 5.87 -31.20
CA PHE A 303 -12.79 4.99 -30.20
C PHE A 303 -13.03 5.72 -28.88
N SER A 304 -13.93 5.19 -28.04
CA SER A 304 -14.08 5.64 -26.66
C SER A 304 -12.98 5.00 -25.80
N VAL A 305 -11.96 5.77 -25.44
CA VAL A 305 -10.78 5.29 -24.72
C VAL A 305 -10.64 6.03 -23.40
N ASN A 306 -10.38 5.30 -22.32
CA ASN A 306 -9.99 5.85 -21.02
C ASN A 306 -8.61 5.31 -20.64
N ILE A 307 -7.63 6.20 -20.41
CA ILE A 307 -6.26 5.87 -19.98
C ILE A 307 -5.96 6.66 -18.73
N GLU A 308 -5.92 5.97 -17.59
CA GLU A 308 -5.70 6.58 -16.28
C GLU A 308 -4.65 5.80 -15.49
N ARG A 309 -3.99 6.51 -14.58
CA ARG A 309 -3.15 5.86 -13.57
C ARG A 309 -4.00 5.10 -12.57
N GLU A 310 -3.52 3.95 -12.18
CA GLU A 310 -4.07 3.21 -11.06
C GLU A 310 -3.43 3.64 -9.74
N SER A 311 -4.21 3.57 -8.68
CA SER A 311 -3.77 3.83 -7.31
C SER A 311 -4.08 2.63 -6.42
N GLY A 312 -3.25 2.42 -5.40
CA GLY A 312 -3.36 1.27 -4.50
C GLY A 312 -2.64 0.01 -5.00
N SER A 313 -2.53 -1.01 -4.15
CA SER A 313 -1.94 -2.28 -4.53
C SER A 313 -2.87 -3.07 -5.47
N LYS A 314 -2.31 -4.08 -6.16
CA LYS A 314 -3.08 -4.97 -7.05
C LYS A 314 -4.17 -5.72 -6.30
N GLU A 315 -3.87 -6.12 -5.06
CA GLU A 315 -4.77 -6.82 -4.16
C GLU A 315 -5.99 -5.96 -3.81
N VAL A 316 -5.78 -4.72 -3.37
CA VAL A 316 -6.86 -3.77 -3.05
C VAL A 316 -7.76 -3.50 -4.26
N ARG A 317 -7.17 -3.41 -5.46
CA ARG A 317 -7.96 -3.22 -6.68
C ARG A 317 -8.76 -4.46 -7.09
N ALA A 318 -8.30 -5.64 -6.69
CA ALA A 318 -8.97 -6.90 -6.99
C ALA A 318 -10.19 -7.17 -6.07
N GLU A 319 -10.22 -6.62 -4.87
CA GLU A 319 -11.27 -6.86 -3.88
C GLU A 319 -12.69 -6.68 -4.41
N PRO A 320 -13.05 -5.59 -5.12
CA PRO A 320 -14.41 -5.39 -5.58
C PRO A 320 -14.86 -6.45 -6.61
N LEU A 321 -13.98 -6.83 -7.55
CA LEU A 321 -14.29 -7.90 -8.52
C LEU A 321 -14.33 -9.27 -7.83
N SER A 322 -13.44 -9.53 -6.88
CA SER A 322 -13.42 -10.73 -6.05
C SER A 322 -14.74 -10.94 -5.31
N ALA A 323 -15.28 -9.87 -4.70
CA ALA A 323 -16.60 -9.94 -4.05
C ALA A 323 -17.70 -10.33 -5.02
N GLN A 324 -17.71 -9.78 -6.25
CA GLN A 324 -18.67 -10.17 -7.29
C GLN A 324 -18.49 -11.64 -7.70
N TRP A 325 -17.22 -12.08 -7.82
CA TRP A 325 -16.89 -13.46 -8.18
C TRP A 325 -17.40 -14.47 -7.14
N ILE A 326 -17.12 -14.25 -5.87
CA ILE A 326 -17.52 -15.11 -4.76
C ILE A 326 -19.04 -15.20 -4.64
N ASN A 327 -19.72 -14.08 -4.90
CA ASN A 327 -21.19 -14.00 -4.86
C ASN A 327 -21.88 -14.57 -6.11
N GLY A 328 -21.13 -15.12 -7.09
CA GLY A 328 -21.70 -15.71 -8.30
C GLY A 328 -22.25 -14.70 -9.31
N ASN A 329 -21.84 -13.43 -9.19
CA ASN A 329 -22.26 -12.34 -10.06
C ASN A 329 -21.39 -12.21 -11.32
N VAL A 330 -20.34 -13.01 -11.46
CA VAL A 330 -19.44 -13.02 -12.62
C VAL A 330 -19.64 -14.32 -13.40
N GLU A 331 -20.05 -14.19 -14.64
CA GLU A 331 -20.17 -15.26 -15.61
C GLU A 331 -18.93 -15.27 -16.50
N VAL A 332 -18.47 -16.44 -16.90
CA VAL A 332 -17.29 -16.60 -17.78
C VAL A 332 -17.68 -17.42 -18.98
N LEU A 333 -17.46 -16.87 -20.18
CA LEU A 333 -17.75 -17.57 -21.41
C LEU A 333 -16.79 -18.74 -21.59
N ASN A 334 -17.32 -19.93 -21.83
CA ASN A 334 -16.53 -21.15 -22.02
C ASN A 334 -15.92 -21.19 -23.42
N ARG A 335 -14.62 -20.95 -23.53
CA ARG A 335 -13.85 -20.92 -24.79
C ARG A 335 -12.44 -21.49 -24.56
N ALA A 336 -11.64 -21.58 -25.59
CA ALA A 336 -10.29 -22.13 -25.51
C ALA A 336 -9.37 -21.47 -24.48
N TRP A 337 -9.57 -20.18 -24.20
CA TRP A 337 -8.79 -19.40 -23.22
C TRP A 337 -9.24 -19.61 -21.76
N THR A 338 -10.44 -20.14 -21.53
CA THR A 338 -11.07 -20.17 -20.19
C THR A 338 -10.26 -20.91 -19.15
N SER A 339 -9.67 -22.06 -19.52
CA SER A 339 -8.89 -22.85 -18.56
C SER A 339 -7.64 -22.13 -18.06
N GLU A 340 -6.93 -21.43 -18.96
CA GLU A 340 -5.75 -20.64 -18.63
C GLU A 340 -6.14 -19.41 -17.79
N TYR A 341 -7.19 -18.72 -18.18
CA TYR A 341 -7.74 -17.59 -17.46
C TYR A 341 -8.08 -17.93 -16.00
N LEU A 342 -8.88 -18.98 -15.82
CA LEU A 342 -9.27 -19.44 -14.49
C LEU A 342 -8.07 -19.88 -13.66
N ALA A 343 -7.08 -20.52 -14.27
CA ALA A 343 -5.88 -20.95 -13.57
C ALA A 343 -5.03 -19.76 -13.10
N GLN A 344 -4.95 -18.66 -13.88
CA GLN A 344 -4.23 -17.47 -13.47
C GLN A 344 -4.97 -16.73 -12.35
N LEU A 345 -6.28 -16.60 -12.46
CA LEU A 345 -7.10 -15.94 -11.44
C LEU A 345 -7.09 -16.70 -10.11
N ASP A 346 -7.24 -18.01 -10.14
CA ASP A 346 -7.21 -18.85 -8.95
C ASP A 346 -5.87 -18.77 -8.20
N GLY A 347 -4.77 -18.55 -8.93
CA GLY A 347 -3.45 -18.35 -8.35
C GLY A 347 -3.14 -16.91 -7.91
N PHE A 348 -4.05 -15.96 -8.08
CA PHE A 348 -3.88 -14.59 -7.64
C PHE A 348 -3.99 -14.50 -6.09
N PRO A 349 -3.13 -13.74 -5.37
CA PRO A 349 -2.08 -12.85 -5.87
C PRO A 349 -0.68 -13.50 -5.96
N ASP A 350 -0.52 -14.79 -5.66
CA ASP A 350 0.78 -15.41 -5.44
C ASP A 350 1.52 -15.79 -6.73
N ARG A 351 0.80 -15.94 -7.85
CA ARG A 351 1.44 -16.24 -9.13
C ARG A 351 2.32 -15.12 -9.65
N LYS A 352 3.39 -15.50 -10.35
CA LYS A 352 4.32 -14.57 -11.01
C LYS A 352 3.61 -13.66 -12.03
N PHE A 353 2.77 -14.23 -12.86
CA PHE A 353 1.99 -13.49 -13.88
C PHE A 353 0.56 -13.27 -13.39
N LYS A 354 0.14 -12.02 -13.37
CA LYS A 354 -1.16 -11.55 -12.86
C LYS A 354 -1.90 -10.70 -13.90
N ASP A 355 -1.37 -10.64 -15.11
CA ASP A 355 -1.74 -9.68 -16.16
C ASP A 355 -3.23 -9.79 -16.53
N MET A 356 -3.79 -11.04 -16.61
CA MET A 356 -5.23 -11.24 -16.88
C MET A 356 -6.10 -10.82 -15.67
N ALA A 357 -5.64 -11.02 -14.44
CA ALA A 357 -6.36 -10.56 -13.25
C ALA A 357 -6.36 -9.02 -13.18
N ASP A 358 -5.21 -8.37 -13.44
CA ASP A 358 -5.10 -6.92 -13.46
C ASP A 358 -5.99 -6.30 -14.56
N ALA A 359 -5.98 -6.85 -15.77
CA ALA A 359 -6.88 -6.43 -16.84
C ALA A 359 -8.36 -6.60 -16.47
N SER A 360 -8.73 -7.71 -15.80
CA SER A 360 -10.11 -7.95 -15.35
C SER A 360 -10.54 -6.92 -14.31
N ASN A 361 -9.71 -6.64 -13.31
CA ASN A 361 -9.98 -5.64 -12.28
C ASN A 361 -10.13 -4.23 -12.89
N THR A 362 -9.23 -3.88 -13.81
CA THR A 362 -9.27 -2.59 -14.53
C THR A 362 -10.57 -2.45 -15.36
N GLY A 363 -10.99 -3.50 -16.02
CA GLY A 363 -12.24 -3.53 -16.79
C GLY A 363 -13.48 -3.42 -15.92
N PHE A 364 -13.51 -4.11 -14.81
CA PHE A 364 -14.58 -4.01 -13.82
C PHE A 364 -14.71 -2.59 -13.25
N LEU A 365 -13.61 -1.99 -12.81
CA LEU A 365 -13.61 -0.63 -12.26
C LEU A 365 -14.09 0.40 -13.28
N GLU A 366 -13.77 0.23 -14.56
CA GLU A 366 -14.29 1.09 -15.63
C GLU A 366 -15.80 0.94 -15.81
N LEU A 367 -16.32 -0.30 -15.77
CA LEU A 367 -17.77 -0.56 -15.84
C LEU A 367 -18.52 0.09 -14.68
N GLU A 368 -17.97 0.07 -13.46
CA GLU A 368 -18.57 0.68 -12.29
C GLU A 368 -18.55 2.23 -12.37
N LYS A 369 -17.47 2.83 -12.83
CA LYS A 369 -17.39 4.30 -13.06
C LYS A 369 -18.45 4.78 -14.04
N MET A 370 -18.78 3.98 -15.05
CA MET A 370 -19.83 4.30 -16.03
C MET A 370 -21.24 4.30 -15.42
N ASN A 371 -21.45 3.75 -14.22
CA ASN A 371 -22.72 3.73 -13.50
C ASN A 371 -22.98 4.99 -12.66
N THR A 372 -21.93 5.76 -12.33
CA THR A 372 -22.09 7.02 -11.62
C THR A 372 -22.74 8.03 -12.57
N VAL A 373 -24.02 8.29 -12.39
CA VAL A 373 -24.69 9.44 -13.00
C VAL A 373 -23.93 10.67 -12.49
N SER A 374 -23.29 11.42 -13.39
CA SER A 374 -22.76 12.73 -13.02
C SER A 374 -23.93 13.62 -12.63
N VAL A 375 -24.14 13.80 -11.33
CA VAL A 375 -25.01 14.87 -10.86
C VAL A 375 -24.39 16.15 -11.42
N PRO A 376 -25.09 16.95 -12.22
CA PRO A 376 -24.56 18.22 -12.69
C PRO A 376 -24.15 19.03 -11.47
N LYS A 377 -22.91 19.50 -11.42
CA LYS A 377 -22.51 20.51 -10.43
C LYS A 377 -23.37 21.71 -10.72
N ASN A 378 -24.38 21.89 -9.91
CA ASN A 378 -25.22 23.07 -9.97
C ASN A 378 -24.33 24.27 -9.55
N ASN A 379 -23.82 25.01 -10.50
CA ASN A 379 -23.17 26.29 -10.27
C ASN A 379 -24.24 27.33 -9.90
N GLY A 380 -25.04 27.00 -8.89
CA GLY A 380 -25.98 27.90 -8.26
C GLY A 380 -25.20 28.95 -7.51
N ALA A 381 -25.23 30.16 -8.03
CA ALA A 381 -24.81 31.37 -7.32
C ALA A 381 -25.40 31.35 -5.92
N MET A 382 -24.54 31.39 -4.90
CA MET A 382 -24.97 31.62 -3.51
C MET A 382 -25.66 32.98 -3.44
N ALA A 383 -26.99 32.98 -3.37
CA ALA A 383 -27.72 34.12 -2.90
C ALA A 383 -27.29 34.43 -1.45
N LYS A 384 -26.68 35.59 -1.25
CA LYS A 384 -26.37 36.09 0.09
C LYS A 384 -27.66 36.29 0.84
N SER A 385 -28.01 35.38 1.74
CA SER A 385 -29.07 35.61 2.73
C SER A 385 -28.44 36.39 3.91
N SER A 386 -28.73 37.67 3.97
CA SER A 386 -28.47 38.49 5.15
C SER A 386 -29.49 38.16 6.22
N TYR A 387 -29.09 37.42 7.24
CA TYR A 387 -29.86 37.35 8.49
C TYR A 387 -29.33 38.42 9.45
N TRP A 388 -30.20 39.41 9.72
CA TRP A 388 -30.08 40.34 10.81
C TRP A 388 -30.41 39.60 12.11
N PHE A 389 -29.49 39.61 13.05
CA PHE A 389 -29.81 39.37 14.45
C PHE A 389 -30.09 40.73 15.07
N ASN A 390 -31.33 40.97 15.50
CA ASN A 390 -31.71 41.92 16.51
C ASN A 390 -32.12 41.17 17.77
N ASN A 391 -31.58 41.62 18.89
CA ASN A 391 -31.79 41.38 20.31
C ASN A 391 -31.06 40.18 20.91
#